data_7a4165ccdd6d896af5c1ded82be3b725
#
_entry.id   7a4165ccdd6d896af5c1ded82be3b725
#
_cell.length_a   1.000
_cell.length_b   1.000
_cell.length_c   1.000
_cell.angle_alpha   90.00
_cell.angle_beta   90.00
_cell.angle_gamma   90.00
#
_symmetry.space_group_name_H-M   'P 1'
#
loop_
_entity.id
_entity.type
_entity.pdbx_description
1 polymer ?
#
loop_
_entity_poly.entity_id
_entity_poly.type
_entity_poly.pdbx_seq_one_letter_code
_entity_poly.pdbx_strand_id
1 'polypeptide(L)'
;FTALTSNGPQEFGAGSIVVPFDRQEVSRDEIHALMEVIAAEDGIAVHSLTSGRSATGTAGFDVGGPSFHPLDTPSLLLVVGDDINLYDAGEVWHLADFRMEMPITLRRRDNLGGIDWDRYTHIIFPSGDYDDYEPQFAGRLRQWVSEGGTAIGMREAAAWLRATTLDWVDP
;
A
#
# COMPACT_ATOMS: atom_id res chain seq x y z
N PHE A 1 16.85 -2.01 -11.23
CA PHE A 1 17.77 -0.95 -11.73
C PHE A 1 19.12 -1.05 -11.05
N THR A 2 20.15 -0.50 -11.66
CA THR A 2 21.49 -0.47 -11.08
C THR A 2 21.87 0.98 -10.81
N ALA A 3 22.25 1.27 -9.57
CA ALA A 3 22.66 2.61 -9.16
C ALA A 3 24.07 2.62 -8.53
N LEU A 4 24.69 3.77 -8.47
CA LEU A 4 25.96 3.95 -7.82
C LEU A 4 25.77 4.22 -6.32
N THR A 5 26.28 3.34 -5.50
CA THR A 5 26.40 3.51 -4.04
C THR A 5 27.82 3.93 -3.66
N SER A 6 28.04 4.23 -2.38
CA SER A 6 29.39 4.46 -1.85
C SER A 6 30.33 3.25 -2.02
N ASN A 7 29.78 2.05 -2.17
CA ASN A 7 30.53 0.81 -2.32
C ASN A 7 30.62 0.33 -3.79
N GLY A 8 30.20 1.16 -4.74
CA GLY A 8 30.18 0.86 -6.17
C GLY A 8 28.79 0.60 -6.72
N PRO A 9 28.69 0.07 -7.97
CA PRO A 9 27.41 -0.25 -8.59
C PRO A 9 26.69 -1.34 -7.81
N GLN A 10 25.40 -1.10 -7.49
CA GLN A 10 24.51 -2.03 -6.80
C GLN A 10 23.25 -2.23 -7.63
N GLU A 11 22.84 -3.48 -7.80
CA GLU A 11 21.56 -3.82 -8.44
C GLU A 11 20.43 -3.84 -7.41
N PHE A 12 19.31 -3.23 -7.78
CA PHE A 12 18.09 -3.15 -6.97
C PHE A 12 16.93 -3.75 -7.76
N GLY A 13 16.23 -4.68 -7.15
CA GLY A 13 15.06 -5.35 -7.73
C GLY A 13 13.79 -4.50 -7.74
N ALA A 14 12.74 -5.03 -8.35
CA ALA A 14 11.40 -4.48 -8.23
C ALA A 14 10.93 -4.50 -6.76
N GLY A 15 10.23 -3.46 -6.34
CA GLY A 15 9.81 -3.28 -4.94
C GLY A 15 10.82 -2.54 -4.07
N SER A 16 12.01 -2.18 -4.59
CA SER A 16 12.93 -1.32 -3.86
C SER A 16 12.36 0.09 -3.72
N ILE A 17 12.44 0.64 -2.51
CA ILE A 17 11.95 1.99 -2.20
C ILE A 17 13.13 2.96 -2.30
N VAL A 18 12.92 4.09 -2.96
CA VAL A 18 13.89 5.18 -3.06
C VAL A 18 13.37 6.39 -2.29
N VAL A 19 14.20 6.93 -1.41
CA VAL A 19 13.89 8.13 -0.61
C VAL A 19 14.74 9.29 -1.09
N PRO A 20 14.22 10.18 -1.97
CA PRO A 20 14.95 11.36 -2.41
C PRO A 20 14.94 12.45 -1.33
N PHE A 21 16.10 12.97 -0.98
CA PHE A 21 16.24 13.98 0.07
C PHE A 21 15.55 15.31 -0.25
N ASP A 22 15.53 15.68 -1.52
CA ASP A 22 14.99 16.95 -2.01
C ASP A 22 13.45 17.02 -2.09
N ARG A 23 12.79 15.91 -1.80
CA ARG A 23 11.34 15.80 -1.87
C ARG A 23 10.69 15.47 -0.53
N GLN A 24 11.44 15.54 0.55
CA GLN A 24 10.96 15.29 1.90
C GLN A 24 10.77 16.61 2.65
N GLU A 25 9.81 16.65 3.56
CA GLU A 25 9.55 17.82 4.43
C GLU A 25 10.52 17.90 5.61
N VAL A 26 11.29 16.84 5.86
CA VAL A 26 12.27 16.74 6.94
C VAL A 26 13.70 16.94 6.40
N SER A 27 14.62 17.30 7.28
CA SER A 27 16.02 17.53 6.90
C SER A 27 16.74 16.24 6.49
N ARG A 28 17.82 16.39 5.73
CA ARG A 28 18.68 15.27 5.33
C ARG A 28 19.21 14.48 6.53
N ASP A 29 19.59 15.16 7.61
CA ASP A 29 20.15 14.52 8.79
C ASP A 29 19.08 13.70 9.53
N GLU A 30 17.85 14.18 9.58
CA GLU A 30 16.70 13.43 10.14
C GLU A 30 16.40 12.19 9.30
N ILE A 31 16.40 12.31 7.96
CA ILE A 31 16.21 11.15 7.09
C ILE A 31 17.33 10.13 7.29
N HIS A 32 18.57 10.59 7.39
CA HIS A 32 19.72 9.71 7.60
C HIS A 32 19.59 8.96 8.92
N ALA A 33 19.28 9.65 10.00
CA ALA A 33 19.05 9.04 11.31
C ALA A 33 17.91 8.01 11.28
N LEU A 34 16.80 8.33 10.60
CA LEU A 34 15.69 7.40 10.44
C LEU A 34 16.11 6.14 9.65
N MET A 35 16.89 6.30 8.58
CA MET A 35 17.38 5.17 7.79
C MET A 35 18.32 4.26 8.58
N GLU A 36 19.14 4.83 9.48
CA GLU A 36 20.00 4.06 10.38
C GLU A 36 19.16 3.23 11.38
N VAL A 37 18.09 3.82 11.93
CA VAL A 37 17.15 3.12 12.83
C VAL A 37 16.47 1.98 12.09
N ILE A 38 15.89 2.22 10.91
CA ILE A 38 15.23 1.20 10.07
C ILE A 38 16.19 0.05 9.74
N ALA A 39 17.44 0.37 9.38
CA ALA A 39 18.43 -0.65 9.09
C ALA A 39 18.78 -1.51 10.31
N ALA A 40 18.86 -0.90 11.49
CA ALA A 40 19.24 -1.57 12.72
C ALA A 40 18.12 -2.38 13.37
N GLU A 41 16.89 -1.84 13.40
CA GLU A 41 15.77 -2.42 14.12
C GLU A 41 14.92 -3.35 13.26
N ASP A 42 14.71 -2.98 11.98
CA ASP A 42 13.87 -3.75 11.05
C ASP A 42 14.68 -4.71 10.17
N GLY A 43 16.02 -4.63 10.22
CA GLY A 43 16.91 -5.49 9.43
C GLY A 43 16.80 -5.25 7.91
N ILE A 44 16.33 -4.08 7.50
CA ILE A 44 16.19 -3.70 6.09
C ILE A 44 17.53 -3.21 5.56
N ALA A 45 17.96 -3.71 4.41
CA ALA A 45 19.18 -3.23 3.76
C ALA A 45 18.97 -1.82 3.19
N VAL A 46 19.65 -0.85 3.77
CA VAL A 46 19.64 0.56 3.32
C VAL A 46 20.95 0.91 2.64
N HIS A 47 20.88 1.53 1.48
CA HIS A 47 22.03 1.92 0.69
C HIS A 47 21.97 3.41 0.33
N SER A 48 23.04 4.14 0.60
CA SER A 48 23.17 5.52 0.15
C SER A 48 23.54 5.57 -1.33
N LEU A 49 22.74 6.25 -2.14
CA LEU A 49 23.04 6.49 -3.55
C LEU A 49 23.87 7.77 -3.71
N THR A 50 24.93 7.67 -4.51
CA THR A 50 25.78 8.83 -4.85
C THR A 50 25.28 9.58 -6.09
N SER A 51 24.38 8.95 -6.86
CA SER A 51 23.78 9.52 -8.06
C SER A 51 22.41 8.89 -8.31
N GLY A 52 21.45 9.68 -8.80
CA GLY A 52 20.18 9.19 -9.33
C GLY A 52 20.26 8.62 -10.75
N ARG A 53 21.44 8.66 -11.37
CA ARG A 53 21.63 8.09 -12.71
C ARG A 53 21.95 6.61 -12.63
N SER A 54 21.54 5.88 -13.64
CA SER A 54 21.95 4.48 -13.84
C SER A 54 23.47 4.38 -13.92
N ALA A 55 24.04 3.32 -13.38
CA ALA A 55 25.47 3.07 -13.45
C ALA A 55 25.93 2.91 -14.92
N THR A 56 27.06 3.50 -15.27
CA THR A 56 27.57 3.50 -16.63
C THR A 56 27.77 2.07 -17.17
N GLY A 57 27.26 1.82 -18.35
CA GLY A 57 27.40 0.52 -19.03
C GLY A 57 26.40 -0.55 -18.61
N THR A 58 25.46 -0.25 -17.73
CA THR A 58 24.37 -1.15 -17.33
C THR A 58 23.05 -0.70 -17.96
N ALA A 59 22.24 -1.65 -18.39
CA ALA A 59 20.85 -1.37 -18.73
C ALA A 59 20.10 -1.05 -17.43
N GLY A 60 19.60 0.16 -17.29
CA GLY A 60 18.91 0.57 -16.06
C GLY A 60 18.10 1.84 -16.28
N PHE A 61 17.24 2.11 -15.32
CA PHE A 61 16.40 3.30 -15.30
C PHE A 61 17.03 4.31 -14.33
N ASP A 62 17.05 5.57 -14.73
CA ASP A 62 17.41 6.65 -13.82
C ASP A 62 16.37 6.78 -12.70
N VAL A 63 16.83 7.05 -11.48
CA VAL A 63 15.94 7.31 -10.33
C VAL A 63 15.07 8.53 -10.65
N GLY A 64 13.76 8.38 -10.48
CA GLY A 64 12.78 9.40 -10.84
C GLY A 64 12.29 9.34 -12.29
N GLY A 65 12.73 8.36 -13.07
CA GLY A 65 12.17 8.07 -14.39
C GLY A 65 10.76 7.43 -14.30
N PRO A 66 10.10 7.19 -15.46
CA PRO A 66 8.72 6.68 -15.50
C PRO A 66 8.48 5.34 -14.81
N SER A 67 9.54 4.59 -14.53
CA SER A 67 9.46 3.31 -13.81
C SER A 67 9.44 3.46 -12.28
N PHE A 68 9.59 4.68 -11.78
CA PHE A 68 9.49 4.99 -10.35
C PHE A 68 8.16 5.69 -10.09
N HIS A 69 7.35 5.09 -9.24
CA HIS A 69 6.06 5.65 -8.83
C HIS A 69 6.19 6.25 -7.43
N PRO A 70 5.69 7.48 -7.21
CA PRO A 70 5.61 8.03 -5.86
C PRO A 70 4.73 7.12 -4.99
N LEU A 71 5.11 6.97 -3.73
CA LEU A 71 4.28 6.31 -2.73
C LEU A 71 3.50 7.38 -1.97
N ASP A 72 2.19 7.26 -2.00
CA ASP A 72 1.31 8.08 -1.18
C ASP A 72 1.14 7.47 0.21
N THR A 73 0.90 8.31 1.21
CA THR A 73 0.58 7.82 2.55
C THR A 73 -0.71 7.00 2.51
N PRO A 74 -0.70 5.75 3.00
CA PRO A 74 -1.89 4.93 3.01
C PRO A 74 -3.03 5.57 3.81
N SER A 75 -4.21 5.63 3.21
CA SER A 75 -5.46 6.01 3.86
C SER A 75 -6.36 4.79 3.92
N LEU A 76 -6.58 4.26 5.13
CA LEU A 76 -7.20 2.97 5.37
C LEU A 76 -8.67 3.11 5.75
N LEU A 77 -9.53 2.28 5.15
CA LEU A 77 -10.88 2.03 5.59
C LEU A 77 -11.04 0.56 5.98
N LEU A 78 -11.56 0.31 7.17
CA LEU A 78 -11.88 -1.03 7.67
C LEU A 78 -13.39 -1.19 7.77
N VAL A 79 -13.92 -2.22 7.13
CA VAL A 79 -15.33 -2.57 7.20
C VAL A 79 -15.62 -3.26 8.53
N VAL A 80 -16.67 -2.78 9.22
CA VAL A 80 -17.12 -3.32 10.50
C VAL A 80 -18.65 -3.41 10.54
N GLY A 81 -19.21 -3.97 11.59
CA GLY A 81 -20.67 -3.98 11.85
C GLY A 81 -21.25 -5.38 11.84
N ASP A 82 -22.57 -5.46 11.65
CA ASP A 82 -23.30 -6.71 11.67
C ASP A 82 -22.82 -7.61 10.51
N ASP A 83 -22.85 -8.91 10.71
CA ASP A 83 -22.37 -9.94 9.77
C ASP A 83 -20.87 -9.90 9.44
N ILE A 84 -20.10 -9.03 10.11
CA ILE A 84 -18.64 -8.96 10.01
C ILE A 84 -18.00 -9.60 11.24
N ASN A 85 -16.96 -10.40 11.03
CA ASN A 85 -16.19 -10.99 12.11
C ASN A 85 -15.41 -9.89 12.85
N LEU A 86 -15.88 -9.57 14.06
CA LEU A 86 -15.31 -8.50 14.89
C LEU A 86 -13.91 -8.83 15.42
N TYR A 87 -13.54 -10.11 15.52
CA TYR A 87 -12.18 -10.49 15.91
C TYR A 87 -11.19 -10.17 14.81
N ASP A 88 -11.49 -10.54 13.57
CA ASP A 88 -10.66 -10.20 12.41
C ASP A 88 -10.55 -8.68 12.25
N ALA A 89 -11.66 -7.96 12.39
CA ALA A 89 -11.67 -6.50 12.33
C ALA A 89 -10.86 -5.86 13.47
N GLY A 90 -10.96 -6.40 14.68
CA GLY A 90 -10.22 -5.94 15.85
C GLY A 90 -8.71 -6.17 15.72
N GLU A 91 -8.29 -7.29 15.16
CA GLU A 91 -6.87 -7.57 14.88
C GLU A 91 -6.30 -6.58 13.87
N VAL A 92 -7.01 -6.31 12.77
CA VAL A 92 -6.58 -5.33 11.76
C VAL A 92 -6.52 -3.93 12.36
N TRP A 93 -7.56 -3.52 13.10
CA TRP A 93 -7.58 -2.21 13.76
C TRP A 93 -6.41 -2.07 14.74
N HIS A 94 -6.20 -3.06 15.61
CA HIS A 94 -5.12 -3.04 16.57
C HIS A 94 -3.73 -2.98 15.89
N LEU A 95 -3.56 -3.72 14.80
CA LEU A 95 -2.31 -3.69 14.04
C LEU A 95 -2.06 -2.30 13.43
N ALA A 96 -3.04 -1.76 12.71
CA ALA A 96 -2.89 -0.48 12.02
C ALA A 96 -2.77 0.68 13.01
N ASP A 97 -3.78 0.88 13.86
CA ASP A 97 -3.90 2.05 14.72
C ASP A 97 -2.90 2.01 15.88
N PHE A 98 -2.78 0.86 16.57
CA PHE A 98 -1.98 0.76 17.79
C PHE A 98 -0.51 0.37 17.55
N ARG A 99 -0.24 -0.55 16.62
CA ARG A 99 1.12 -1.07 16.40
C ARG A 99 1.89 -0.30 15.34
N MET A 100 1.21 0.19 14.31
CA MET A 100 1.81 0.91 13.19
C MET A 100 1.57 2.42 13.24
N GLU A 101 0.80 2.90 14.22
CA GLU A 101 0.40 4.32 14.33
C GLU A 101 -0.23 4.87 13.03
N MET A 102 -0.88 4.00 12.27
CA MET A 102 -1.57 4.33 11.02
C MET A 102 -3.06 4.53 11.30
N PRO A 103 -3.58 5.75 11.26
CA PRO A 103 -5.00 5.99 11.47
C PRO A 103 -5.87 5.22 10.49
N ILE A 104 -6.86 4.49 11.01
CA ILE A 104 -7.77 3.69 10.20
C ILE A 104 -9.22 4.13 10.41
N THR A 105 -9.94 4.38 9.33
CA THR A 105 -11.36 4.75 9.39
C THR A 105 -12.21 3.49 9.49
N LEU A 106 -13.00 3.39 10.55
CA LEU A 106 -14.01 2.32 10.69
C LEU A 106 -15.30 2.73 9.97
N ARG A 107 -15.82 1.87 9.11
CA ARG A 107 -17.07 2.11 8.41
C ARG A 107 -17.98 0.91 8.52
N ARG A 108 -19.22 1.13 8.98
CA ARG A 108 -20.18 0.05 9.04
C ARG A 108 -20.53 -0.45 7.64
N ARG A 109 -20.68 -1.78 7.52
CA ARG A 109 -21.03 -2.49 6.30
C ARG A 109 -22.25 -1.89 5.60
N ASP A 110 -23.31 -1.60 6.33
CA ASP A 110 -24.57 -1.02 5.84
C ASP A 110 -24.42 0.42 5.28
N ASN A 111 -23.34 1.09 5.57
CA ASN A 111 -23.08 2.47 5.15
C ASN A 111 -21.93 2.62 4.12
N LEU A 112 -21.50 1.50 3.50
CA LEU A 112 -20.40 1.54 2.51
C LEU A 112 -20.80 2.21 1.19
N GLY A 113 -22.08 2.14 0.80
CA GLY A 113 -22.55 2.76 -0.44
C GLY A 113 -22.36 4.28 -0.50
N GLY A 114 -22.22 4.96 0.66
CA GLY A 114 -22.07 6.41 0.77
C GLY A 114 -20.65 6.87 1.11
N ILE A 115 -19.62 6.06 0.91
CA ILE A 115 -18.23 6.48 1.17
C ILE A 115 -17.71 7.38 0.05
N ASP A 116 -16.81 8.27 0.42
CA ASP A 116 -15.99 9.04 -0.52
C ASP A 116 -14.77 8.18 -0.89
N TRP A 117 -14.84 7.52 -2.04
CA TRP A 117 -13.84 6.56 -2.51
C TRP A 117 -12.46 7.18 -2.69
N ASP A 118 -12.41 8.44 -3.10
CA ASP A 118 -11.17 9.15 -3.41
C ASP A 118 -10.34 9.46 -2.15
N ARG A 119 -10.96 9.32 -0.98
CA ARG A 119 -10.28 9.50 0.31
C ARG A 119 -9.43 8.31 0.72
N TYR A 120 -9.65 7.14 0.13
CA TYR A 120 -9.03 5.91 0.59
C TYR A 120 -8.13 5.31 -0.47
N THR A 121 -6.97 4.86 -0.05
CA THR A 121 -6.06 4.08 -0.87
C THR A 121 -6.27 2.57 -0.66
N HIS A 122 -6.76 2.18 0.52
CA HIS A 122 -6.99 0.79 0.88
C HIS A 122 -8.34 0.62 1.58
N ILE A 123 -9.09 -0.40 1.17
CA ILE A 123 -10.31 -0.85 1.85
C ILE A 123 -10.11 -2.29 2.28
N ILE A 124 -10.29 -2.56 3.59
CA ILE A 124 -10.08 -3.86 4.19
C ILE A 124 -11.43 -4.44 4.56
N PHE A 125 -11.70 -5.63 4.02
CA PHE A 125 -12.90 -6.42 4.23
C PHE A 125 -12.55 -7.64 5.11
N PRO A 126 -12.80 -7.59 6.44
CA PRO A 126 -12.65 -8.77 7.30
C PRO A 126 -13.57 -9.91 6.87
N SER A 127 -13.36 -11.10 7.41
CA SER A 127 -14.29 -12.21 7.22
C SER A 127 -15.72 -11.79 7.57
N GLY A 128 -16.68 -12.17 6.73
CA GLY A 128 -18.09 -11.77 6.89
C GLY A 128 -18.93 -12.14 5.69
N ASP A 129 -20.21 -11.81 5.77
CA ASP A 129 -21.16 -11.98 4.68
C ASP A 129 -21.25 -10.69 3.85
N TYR A 130 -20.95 -10.78 2.57
CA TYR A 130 -20.96 -9.68 1.61
C TYR A 130 -21.86 -9.95 0.39
N ASP A 131 -22.61 -11.06 0.40
CA ASP A 131 -23.36 -11.54 -0.77
C ASP A 131 -24.56 -10.65 -1.14
N ASP A 132 -25.09 -9.89 -0.19
CA ASP A 132 -26.23 -9.00 -0.38
C ASP A 132 -25.87 -7.57 -0.83
N TYR A 133 -24.58 -7.31 -1.11
CA TYR A 133 -24.23 -6.02 -1.70
C TYR A 133 -24.83 -5.84 -3.09
N GLU A 134 -25.42 -4.68 -3.28
CA GLU A 134 -26.01 -4.32 -4.57
C GLU A 134 -24.97 -4.35 -5.69
N PRO A 135 -25.34 -4.73 -6.92
CA PRO A 135 -24.46 -4.72 -8.08
C PRO A 135 -23.78 -3.37 -8.34
N GLN A 136 -24.42 -2.28 -7.92
CA GLN A 136 -23.86 -0.92 -8.03
C GLN A 136 -22.63 -0.73 -7.15
N PHE A 137 -22.64 -1.25 -5.90
CA PHE A 137 -21.47 -1.20 -5.02
C PHE A 137 -20.32 -2.02 -5.62
N ALA A 138 -20.61 -3.24 -6.06
CA ALA A 138 -19.64 -4.12 -6.71
C ALA A 138 -19.02 -3.45 -7.96
N GLY A 139 -19.84 -2.78 -8.77
CA GLY A 139 -19.39 -2.01 -9.93
C GLY A 139 -18.47 -0.86 -9.56
N ARG A 140 -18.81 -0.09 -8.52
CA ARG A 140 -17.98 1.02 -8.04
C ARG A 140 -16.67 0.53 -7.43
N LEU A 141 -16.70 -0.56 -6.66
CA LEU A 141 -15.51 -1.18 -6.10
C LEU A 141 -14.53 -1.61 -7.21
N ARG A 142 -15.04 -2.27 -8.26
CA ARG A 142 -14.24 -2.64 -9.43
C ARG A 142 -13.59 -1.44 -10.10
N GLN A 143 -14.37 -0.39 -10.33
CA GLN A 143 -13.86 0.84 -10.92
C GLN A 143 -12.73 1.42 -10.05
N TRP A 144 -12.95 1.55 -8.75
CA TRP A 144 -11.97 2.10 -7.82
C TRP A 144 -10.68 1.26 -7.78
N VAL A 145 -10.78 -0.07 -7.79
CA VAL A 145 -9.60 -0.95 -7.91
C VAL A 145 -8.88 -0.74 -9.24
N SER A 146 -9.60 -0.58 -10.35
CA SER A 146 -8.99 -0.33 -11.67
C SER A 146 -8.31 1.04 -11.77
N GLU A 147 -8.71 1.98 -10.94
CA GLU A 147 -8.13 3.32 -10.80
C GLU A 147 -6.92 3.36 -9.84
N GLY A 148 -6.54 2.22 -9.25
CA GLY A 148 -5.36 2.07 -8.39
C GLY A 148 -5.66 1.84 -6.92
N GLY A 149 -6.91 1.75 -6.51
CA GLY A 149 -7.31 1.40 -5.15
C GLY A 149 -6.95 -0.06 -4.80
N THR A 150 -6.65 -0.33 -3.54
CA THR A 150 -6.31 -1.65 -3.04
C THR A 150 -7.43 -2.21 -2.16
N ALA A 151 -8.07 -3.29 -2.60
CA ALA A 151 -9.05 -4.04 -1.80
C ALA A 151 -8.39 -5.28 -1.17
N ILE A 152 -8.49 -5.41 0.15
CA ILE A 152 -7.93 -6.52 0.92
C ILE A 152 -9.08 -7.31 1.54
N GLY A 153 -9.24 -8.57 1.16
CA GLY A 153 -10.27 -9.47 1.72
C GLY A 153 -9.66 -10.55 2.58
N MET A 154 -10.30 -10.84 3.71
CA MET A 154 -9.94 -11.92 4.61
C MET A 154 -10.95 -13.05 4.49
N ARG A 155 -10.47 -14.31 4.31
CA ARG A 155 -11.29 -15.52 4.28
C ARG A 155 -12.48 -15.42 3.30
N GLU A 156 -13.72 -15.42 3.78
CA GLU A 156 -14.94 -15.34 2.96
C GLU A 156 -15.00 -14.05 2.13
N ALA A 157 -14.57 -12.94 2.71
CA ALA A 157 -14.45 -11.68 1.97
C ALA A 157 -13.48 -11.78 0.80
N ALA A 158 -12.40 -12.57 0.92
CA ALA A 158 -11.46 -12.78 -0.20
C ALA A 158 -12.13 -13.53 -1.36
N ALA A 159 -12.97 -14.53 -1.06
CA ALA A 159 -13.73 -15.25 -2.08
C ALA A 159 -14.76 -14.33 -2.77
N TRP A 160 -15.48 -13.52 -1.99
CA TRP A 160 -16.40 -12.52 -2.51
C TRP A 160 -15.71 -11.46 -3.37
N LEU A 161 -14.57 -10.90 -2.92
CA LEU A 161 -13.79 -9.95 -3.69
C LEU A 161 -13.32 -10.56 -5.01
N ARG A 162 -12.84 -11.80 -5.00
CA ARG A 162 -12.44 -12.50 -6.23
C ARG A 162 -13.60 -12.57 -7.22
N ALA A 163 -14.77 -13.03 -6.79
CA ALA A 163 -15.95 -13.12 -7.64
C ALA A 163 -16.44 -11.73 -8.12
N THR A 164 -16.26 -10.71 -7.29
CA THR A 164 -16.75 -9.36 -7.57
C THR A 164 -15.79 -8.53 -8.41
N THR A 165 -14.46 -8.68 -8.22
CA THR A 165 -13.46 -7.80 -8.82
C THR A 165 -12.57 -8.49 -9.85
N LEU A 166 -12.34 -9.81 -9.79
CA LEU A 166 -11.39 -10.52 -10.62
C LEU A 166 -12.01 -11.40 -11.72
N ASP A 167 -13.30 -11.75 -11.65
CA ASP A 167 -13.96 -12.57 -12.69
C ASP A 167 -14.06 -11.87 -14.07
N TRP A 168 -13.55 -10.66 -14.21
CA TRP A 168 -13.40 -9.98 -15.51
C TRP A 168 -11.96 -10.03 -16.06
N VAL A 169 -11.01 -10.57 -15.33
CA VAL A 169 -9.67 -10.87 -15.84
C VAL A 169 -9.75 -12.27 -16.45
N ASP A 170 -10.17 -12.32 -17.69
CA ASP A 170 -10.09 -13.53 -18.51
C ASP A 170 -8.61 -13.95 -18.60
N PRO A 171 -8.28 -15.22 -18.34
CA PRO A 171 -6.90 -15.70 -18.32
C PRO A 171 -6.24 -15.62 -19.71
#